data_fb29f1561218aaa7864c1a626a3f5819
#
_entry.id   fb29f1561218aaa7864c1a626a3f5819
#
_cell.length_a   1.000
_cell.length_b   1.000
_cell.length_c   1.000
_cell.angle_alpha   90.00
_cell.angle_beta   90.00
_cell.angle_gamma   90.00
#
_symmetry.space_group_name_H-M   'P 1'
#
loop_
_entity.id
_entity.type
_entity.pdbx_description
1 polymer ?
#
loop_
_entity_poly.entity_id
_entity_poly.type
_entity_poly.pdbx_seq_one_letter_code
_entity_poly.pdbx_strand_id
1 'polypeptide(L)'
;MNRLKDLPVNFLKCGVTGWCLEVMFTSLECVLSHDWRLIGRTSLLMFPIYGMGALLAPIGAAVDRWVGGIRLRPGDRFVRHGMLDMVLIFVAEYFSGMWLRAKGICPWDYTGRLASVNGLIRLDFAPLWFMTGLLFEQIT
;
A
#
# COMPACT_ATOMS: atom_id res chain seq x y z
N MET A 1 17.43 7.85 16.23
CA MET A 1 16.98 6.47 15.93
C MET A 1 17.26 6.19 14.45
N ASN A 2 18.00 5.17 14.14
CA ASN A 2 18.48 4.93 12.78
C ASN A 2 17.42 4.05 12.05
N ARG A 3 16.45 4.69 11.40
CA ARG A 3 15.31 4.01 10.73
C ARG A 3 15.72 2.90 9.76
N LEU A 4 16.96 2.97 9.23
CA LEU A 4 17.46 1.94 8.33
C LEU A 4 17.88 0.65 9.06
N LYS A 5 18.27 0.74 10.36
CA LYS A 5 18.62 -0.45 11.15
C LYS A 5 17.39 -1.31 11.48
N ASP A 6 16.23 -0.67 11.56
CA ASP A 6 14.95 -1.33 11.89
C ASP A 6 14.20 -1.79 10.62
N LEU A 7 14.80 -1.60 9.44
CA LEU A 7 14.15 -1.89 8.16
C LEU A 7 13.63 -3.34 8.06
N PRO A 8 14.38 -4.39 8.46
CA PRO A 8 13.86 -5.75 8.42
C PRO A 8 12.63 -5.96 9.31
N VAL A 9 12.64 -5.39 10.52
CA VAL A 9 11.51 -5.46 11.44
C VAL A 9 10.31 -4.70 10.89
N ASN A 10 10.54 -3.53 10.33
CA ASN A 10 9.50 -2.71 9.71
C ASN A 10 8.93 -3.40 8.46
N PHE A 11 9.75 -4.08 7.69
CA PHE A 11 9.29 -4.90 6.56
C PHE A 11 8.32 -6.00 7.02
N LEU A 12 8.64 -6.71 8.11
CA LEU A 12 7.74 -7.72 8.67
C LEU A 12 6.44 -7.10 9.19
N LYS A 13 6.52 -5.96 9.89
CA LYS A 13 5.33 -5.24 10.38
C LYS A 13 4.40 -4.86 9.23
N CYS A 14 4.93 -4.24 8.20
CA CYS A 14 4.15 -3.82 7.03
C CYS A 14 3.58 -5.02 6.27
N GLY A 15 4.36 -6.09 6.10
CA GLY A 15 3.91 -7.32 5.45
C GLY A 15 2.71 -7.96 6.15
N VAL A 16 2.80 -8.14 7.47
CA VAL A 16 1.72 -8.71 8.28
C VAL A 16 0.50 -7.77 8.30
N THR A 17 0.72 -6.47 8.52
CA THR A 17 -0.37 -5.48 8.53
C THR A 17 -1.09 -5.44 7.18
N GLY A 18 -0.34 -5.45 6.08
CA GLY A 18 -0.92 -5.49 4.73
C GLY A 18 -1.75 -6.76 4.48
N TRP A 19 -1.26 -7.91 4.90
CA TRP A 19 -2.05 -9.16 4.85
C TRP A 19 -3.35 -9.06 5.63
N CYS A 20 -3.30 -8.51 6.85
CA CYS A 20 -4.51 -8.33 7.65
C CYS A 20 -5.50 -7.40 6.97
N LEU A 21 -5.04 -6.27 6.43
CA LEU A 21 -5.88 -5.32 5.71
C LEU A 21 -6.50 -5.95 4.47
N GLU A 22 -5.75 -6.74 3.71
CA GLU A 22 -6.25 -7.40 2.51
C GLU A 22 -7.30 -8.46 2.83
N VAL A 23 -7.07 -9.27 3.87
CA VAL A 23 -8.07 -10.26 4.33
C VAL A 23 -9.35 -9.56 4.78
N MET A 24 -9.24 -8.46 5.52
CA MET A 24 -10.41 -7.67 5.93
C MET A 24 -11.13 -7.07 4.72
N PHE A 25 -10.38 -6.48 3.79
CA PHE A 25 -10.94 -5.86 2.59
C PHE A 25 -11.66 -6.89 1.70
N THR A 26 -11.03 -8.02 1.42
CA THR A 26 -11.62 -9.08 0.59
C THR A 26 -12.81 -9.76 1.29
N SER A 27 -12.80 -9.85 2.62
CA SER A 27 -13.97 -10.34 3.36
C SER A 27 -15.15 -9.38 3.32
N LEU A 28 -14.90 -8.07 3.29
CA LEU A 28 -15.95 -7.06 3.13
C LEU A 28 -16.59 -7.10 1.73
N GLU A 29 -15.84 -7.47 0.70
CA GLU A 29 -16.42 -7.69 -0.65
C GLU A 29 -17.48 -8.79 -0.64
N CYS A 30 -17.39 -9.76 0.26
CA CYS A 30 -18.40 -10.79 0.44
C CYS A 30 -19.78 -10.22 0.89
N VAL A 31 -19.78 -9.10 1.62
CA VAL A 31 -21.01 -8.42 2.01
C VAL A 31 -21.78 -7.94 0.79
N LEU A 32 -21.06 -7.42 -0.21
CA LEU A 32 -21.66 -6.92 -1.45
C LEU A 32 -22.28 -8.05 -2.29
N SER A 33 -21.75 -9.26 -2.18
CA SER A 33 -22.26 -10.46 -2.84
C SER A 33 -23.22 -11.28 -1.96
N HIS A 34 -23.63 -10.75 -0.79
CA HIS A 34 -24.47 -11.42 0.19
C HIS A 34 -23.93 -12.77 0.69
N ASP A 35 -22.63 -12.97 0.64
CA ASP A 35 -21.95 -14.13 1.23
C ASP A 35 -21.52 -13.83 2.68
N TRP A 36 -22.39 -14.20 3.61
CA TRP A 36 -22.20 -13.91 5.04
C TRP A 36 -21.13 -14.77 5.72
N ARG A 37 -20.46 -15.66 4.99
CA ARG A 37 -19.29 -16.38 5.51
C ARG A 37 -18.08 -15.47 5.70
N LEU A 38 -18.05 -14.32 5.01
CA LEU A 38 -17.03 -13.28 5.11
C LEU A 38 -15.58 -13.84 4.98
N ILE A 39 -15.39 -14.71 4.02
CA ILE A 39 -14.10 -15.37 3.80
C ILE A 39 -13.15 -14.38 3.09
N GLY A 40 -12.17 -13.89 3.84
CA GLY A 40 -11.10 -13.07 3.28
C GLY A 40 -10.00 -13.91 2.65
N ARG A 41 -9.27 -13.31 1.71
CA ARG A 41 -8.19 -13.96 0.94
C ARG A 41 -6.98 -13.06 0.85
N THR A 42 -5.80 -13.68 0.84
CA THR A 42 -4.53 -13.02 0.51
C THR A 42 -3.59 -14.04 -0.12
N SER A 43 -2.46 -13.58 -0.64
CA SER A 43 -1.42 -14.42 -1.23
C SER A 43 -0.08 -14.21 -0.52
N LEU A 44 0.73 -15.27 -0.46
CA LEU A 44 2.12 -15.16 0.03
C LEU A 44 2.94 -14.14 -0.77
N LEU A 45 2.64 -13.99 -2.05
CA LEU A 45 3.31 -13.02 -2.93
C LEU A 45 3.03 -11.57 -2.54
N MET A 46 1.92 -11.32 -1.84
CA MET A 46 1.59 -9.98 -1.35
C MET A 46 2.44 -9.57 -0.15
N PHE A 47 3.01 -10.52 0.59
CA PHE A 47 3.81 -10.21 1.77
C PHE A 47 5.00 -9.30 1.46
N PRO A 48 5.90 -9.62 0.52
CA PRO A 48 7.01 -8.73 0.18
C PRO A 48 6.53 -7.39 -0.43
N ILE A 49 5.42 -7.39 -1.16
CA ILE A 49 4.85 -6.16 -1.73
C ILE A 49 4.41 -5.22 -0.61
N TYR A 50 3.64 -5.70 0.36
CA TYR A 50 3.25 -4.90 1.53
C TYR A 50 4.46 -4.56 2.42
N GLY A 51 5.43 -5.48 2.53
CA GLY A 51 6.67 -5.26 3.27
C GLY A 51 7.45 -4.05 2.75
N MET A 52 7.40 -3.76 1.44
CA MET A 52 7.99 -2.55 0.87
C MET A 52 7.41 -1.25 1.46
N GLY A 53 6.25 -1.30 2.10
CA GLY A 53 5.70 -0.19 2.86
C GLY A 53 6.65 0.36 3.94
N ALA A 54 7.60 -0.46 4.41
CA ALA A 54 8.66 -0.03 5.32
C ALA A 54 9.55 1.09 4.74
N LEU A 55 9.56 1.26 3.43
CA LEU A 55 10.31 2.31 2.74
C LEU A 55 9.59 3.66 2.72
N LEU A 56 8.29 3.69 2.98
CA LEU A 56 7.49 4.92 2.89
C LEU A 56 7.99 5.99 3.86
N ALA A 57 8.18 5.66 5.13
CA ALA A 57 8.67 6.60 6.14
C ALA A 57 10.08 7.14 5.84
N PRO A 58 11.09 6.33 5.45
CA PRO A 58 12.38 6.84 5.01
C PRO A 58 12.31 7.74 3.78
N ILE A 59 11.49 7.37 2.80
CA ILE A 59 11.30 8.16 1.56
C ILE A 59 10.62 9.49 1.90
N GLY A 60 9.54 9.48 2.69
CA GLY A 60 8.86 10.69 3.16
C GLY A 60 9.81 11.64 3.88
N ALA A 61 10.64 11.11 4.79
CA ALA A 61 11.65 11.90 5.50
C ALA A 61 12.74 12.45 4.57
N ALA A 62 13.11 11.72 3.51
CA ALA A 62 14.06 12.20 2.51
C ALA A 62 13.46 13.33 1.68
N VAL A 63 12.19 13.20 1.27
CA VAL A 63 11.45 14.25 0.55
C VAL A 63 11.32 15.49 1.42
N ASP A 64 11.00 15.34 2.70
CA ASP A 64 10.92 16.46 3.66
C ASP A 64 12.23 17.23 3.74
N ARG A 65 13.35 16.53 3.76
CA ARG A 65 14.69 17.16 3.77
C ARG A 65 15.03 17.85 2.45
N TRP A 66 14.62 17.25 1.33
CA TRP A 66 14.91 17.78 0.00
C TRP A 66 14.08 19.03 -0.32
N VAL A 67 12.80 19.04 0.07
CA VAL A 67 11.92 20.21 -0.06
C VAL A 67 12.31 21.32 0.92
N GLY A 68 13.18 21.03 1.84
CA GLY A 68 13.94 21.77 2.83
C GLY A 68 13.51 23.19 3.17
N GLY A 69 13.03 23.43 4.39
CA GLY A 69 12.83 24.75 4.95
C GLY A 69 11.42 25.34 4.78
N ILE A 70 10.53 24.70 4.03
CA ILE A 70 9.12 25.07 4.06
C ILE A 70 8.56 24.55 5.38
N ARG A 71 8.33 25.44 6.33
CA ARG A 71 7.61 25.12 7.57
C ARG A 71 6.18 24.74 7.21
N LEU A 72 5.94 23.44 7.01
CA LEU A 72 4.61 22.93 6.78
C LEU A 72 3.86 22.83 8.10
N ARG A 73 2.60 23.23 8.08
CA ARG A 73 1.67 22.95 9.18
C ARG A 73 1.51 21.43 9.31
N PRO A 74 1.17 20.92 10.51
CA PRO A 74 0.96 19.47 10.69
C PRO A 74 -0.04 18.87 9.70
N GLY A 75 -1.10 19.60 9.35
CA GLY A 75 -2.09 19.17 8.35
C GLY A 75 -1.52 19.07 6.94
N ASP A 76 -0.64 20.00 6.54
CA ASP A 76 0.00 19.99 5.22
C ASP A 76 0.96 18.79 5.08
N ARG A 77 1.66 18.46 6.17
CA ARG A 77 2.52 17.28 6.23
C ARG A 77 1.72 15.98 6.07
N PHE A 78 0.60 15.87 6.75
CA PHE A 78 -0.32 14.73 6.66
C PHE A 78 -0.78 14.52 5.20
N VAL A 79 -1.27 15.57 4.55
CA VAL A 79 -1.73 15.50 3.17
C VAL A 79 -0.59 15.15 2.22
N ARG A 80 0.57 15.77 2.37
CA ARG A 80 1.73 15.52 1.51
C ARG A 80 2.23 14.08 1.63
N HIS A 81 2.40 13.57 2.86
CA HIS A 81 2.83 12.19 3.07
C HIS A 81 1.79 11.21 2.56
N GLY A 82 0.51 11.41 2.84
CA GLY A 82 -0.55 10.55 2.33
C GLY A 82 -0.61 10.53 0.79
N MET A 83 -0.44 11.68 0.13
CA MET A 83 -0.40 11.75 -1.33
C MET A 83 0.84 11.06 -1.91
N LEU A 84 2.00 11.28 -1.29
CA LEU A 84 3.25 10.63 -1.70
C LEU A 84 3.14 9.11 -1.56
N ASP A 85 2.67 8.64 -0.41
CA ASP A 85 2.53 7.21 -0.12
C ASP A 85 1.53 6.54 -1.07
N MET A 86 0.39 7.20 -1.33
CA MET A 86 -0.60 6.73 -2.29
C MET A 86 0.02 6.53 -3.68
N VAL A 87 0.78 7.50 -4.17
CA VAL A 87 1.44 7.41 -5.48
C VAL A 87 2.49 6.30 -5.48
N LEU A 88 3.30 6.19 -4.42
CA LEU A 88 4.31 5.14 -4.30
C LEU A 88 3.68 3.74 -4.23
N ILE A 89 2.56 3.59 -3.54
CA ILE A 89 1.82 2.32 -3.47
C ILE A 89 1.28 1.95 -4.86
N PHE A 90 0.66 2.88 -5.57
CA PHE A 90 0.20 2.63 -6.95
C PHE A 90 1.34 2.23 -7.88
N VAL A 91 2.49 2.91 -7.79
CA VAL A 91 3.68 2.57 -8.59
C VAL A 91 4.18 1.17 -8.25
N ALA A 92 4.30 0.84 -6.98
CA ALA A 92 4.74 -0.48 -6.52
C ALA A 92 3.76 -1.58 -6.97
N GLU A 93 2.46 -1.35 -6.84
CA GLU A 93 1.41 -2.28 -7.26
C GLU A 93 1.43 -2.49 -8.78
N TYR A 94 1.58 -1.41 -9.55
CA TYR A 94 1.64 -1.48 -11.00
C TYR A 94 2.84 -2.28 -11.50
N PHE A 95 4.05 -1.94 -11.04
CA PHE A 95 5.28 -2.62 -11.51
C PHE A 95 5.39 -4.05 -10.98
N SER A 96 5.06 -4.30 -9.73
CA SER A 96 5.03 -5.67 -9.19
C SER A 96 3.97 -6.53 -9.90
N GLY A 97 2.80 -5.97 -10.16
CA GLY A 97 1.74 -6.63 -10.92
C GLY A 97 2.15 -6.94 -12.35
N MET A 98 2.82 -6.01 -13.02
CA MET A 98 3.36 -6.23 -14.37
C MET A 98 4.35 -7.41 -14.39
N TRP A 99 5.28 -7.41 -13.42
CA TRP A 99 6.28 -8.47 -13.32
C TRP A 99 5.64 -9.83 -13.01
N LEU A 100 4.71 -9.89 -12.06
CA LEU A 100 3.99 -11.11 -11.70
C LEU A 100 3.09 -11.62 -12.84
N ARG A 101 2.46 -10.70 -13.56
CA ARG A 101 1.63 -11.05 -14.73
C ARG A 101 2.48 -11.65 -15.85
N ALA A 102 3.67 -11.11 -16.10
CA ALA A 102 4.62 -11.66 -17.07
C ALA A 102 5.04 -13.10 -16.72
N LYS A 103 5.03 -13.44 -15.42
CA LYS A 103 5.27 -14.81 -14.91
C LYS A 103 4.01 -15.68 -14.88
N GLY A 104 2.84 -15.13 -15.16
CA GLY A 104 1.56 -15.85 -15.06
C GLY A 104 1.09 -16.16 -13.65
N ILE A 105 1.60 -15.45 -12.63
CA ILE A 105 1.33 -15.71 -11.21
C ILE A 105 0.79 -14.49 -10.45
N CYS A 106 0.32 -13.47 -11.14
CA CYS A 106 -0.25 -12.29 -10.48
C CYS A 106 -1.53 -12.67 -9.70
N PRO A 107 -1.57 -12.45 -8.37
CA PRO A 107 -2.70 -12.86 -7.55
C PRO A 107 -3.94 -11.97 -7.66
N TRP A 108 -3.85 -10.87 -8.40
CA TRP A 108 -4.98 -9.97 -8.62
C TRP A 108 -5.15 -9.64 -10.09
N ASP A 109 -6.38 -9.30 -10.46
CA ASP A 109 -6.73 -8.79 -11.78
C ASP A 109 -7.96 -7.89 -11.66
N TYR A 110 -7.77 -6.61 -11.97
CA TYR A 110 -8.83 -5.61 -11.95
C TYR A 110 -9.44 -5.34 -13.33
N THR A 111 -9.15 -6.18 -14.31
CA THR A 111 -9.71 -6.04 -15.66
C THR A 111 -11.23 -5.99 -15.61
N GLY A 112 -11.82 -4.99 -16.27
CA GLY A 112 -13.27 -4.79 -16.29
C GLY A 112 -13.83 -4.06 -15.06
N ARG A 113 -12.98 -3.72 -14.07
CA ARG A 113 -13.40 -2.89 -12.94
C ARG A 113 -13.36 -1.41 -13.31
N LEU A 114 -14.24 -0.63 -12.68
CA LEU A 114 -14.25 0.83 -12.82
C LEU A 114 -12.91 1.40 -12.36
N ALA A 115 -12.40 2.41 -13.10
CA ALA A 115 -11.13 3.08 -12.83
C ALA A 115 -9.89 2.16 -12.84
N SER A 116 -9.98 0.97 -13.43
CA SER A 116 -8.84 0.08 -13.62
C SER A 116 -7.87 0.63 -14.67
N VAL A 117 -6.57 0.56 -14.37
CA VAL A 117 -5.49 0.86 -15.32
C VAL A 117 -4.76 -0.43 -15.64
N ASN A 118 -4.91 -0.91 -16.87
CA ASN A 118 -4.35 -2.17 -17.38
C ASN A 118 -4.67 -3.43 -16.52
N GLY A 119 -5.74 -3.39 -15.72
CA GLY A 119 -6.07 -4.45 -14.78
C GLY A 119 -5.10 -4.59 -13.61
N LEU A 120 -4.11 -3.71 -13.48
CA LEU A 120 -3.03 -3.79 -12.48
C LEU A 120 -3.30 -2.91 -11.25
N ILE A 121 -3.93 -1.75 -11.43
CA ILE A 121 -4.31 -0.85 -10.34
C ILE A 121 -5.75 -0.37 -10.51
N ARG A 122 -6.35 0.07 -9.41
CA ARG A 122 -7.66 0.73 -9.39
C ARG A 122 -7.51 2.11 -8.75
N LEU A 123 -7.79 3.15 -9.54
CA LEU A 123 -7.67 4.53 -9.07
C LEU A 123 -8.71 4.90 -8.00
N ASP A 124 -9.83 4.20 -7.94
CA ASP A 124 -10.84 4.36 -6.88
C ASP A 124 -10.35 3.88 -5.50
N PHE A 125 -9.22 3.15 -5.43
CA PHE A 125 -8.53 2.80 -4.19
C PHE A 125 -7.63 3.92 -3.65
N ALA A 126 -7.56 5.07 -4.31
CA ALA A 126 -6.71 6.18 -3.89
C ALA A 126 -6.92 6.58 -2.40
N PRO A 127 -8.15 6.76 -1.88
CA PRO A 127 -8.34 7.05 -0.47
C PRO A 127 -7.85 5.92 0.45
N LEU A 128 -8.04 4.67 0.04
CA LEU A 128 -7.58 3.49 0.78
C LEU A 128 -6.05 3.48 0.87
N TRP A 129 -5.36 3.68 -0.24
CA TRP A 129 -3.89 3.70 -0.27
C TRP A 129 -3.31 4.92 0.46
N PHE A 130 -3.98 6.06 0.41
CA PHE A 130 -3.63 7.24 1.20
C PHE A 130 -3.59 6.91 2.70
N MET A 131 -4.65 6.30 3.22
CA MET A 131 -4.75 5.93 4.63
C MET A 131 -3.80 4.78 4.99
N THR A 132 -3.65 3.79 4.12
CA THR A 132 -2.75 2.66 4.31
C THR A 132 -1.29 3.11 4.37
N GLY A 133 -0.88 4.03 3.50
CA GLY A 133 0.45 4.61 3.52
C GLY A 133 0.76 5.29 4.85
N LEU A 134 -0.13 6.14 5.31
CA LEU A 134 0.01 6.81 6.61
C LEU A 134 0.05 5.82 7.77
N LEU A 135 -0.74 4.74 7.71
CA LEU A 135 -0.70 3.67 8.70
C LEU A 135 0.68 2.98 8.70
N PHE A 136 1.23 2.66 7.53
CA PHE A 136 2.55 2.06 7.43
C PHE A 136 3.65 2.97 7.97
N GLU A 137 3.57 4.28 7.75
CA GLU A 137 4.48 5.23 8.38
C GLU A 137 4.35 5.26 9.91
N GLN A 138 3.13 5.12 10.43
CA GLN A 138 2.86 5.13 11.87
C GLN A 138 3.45 3.92 12.59
N ILE A 139 3.37 2.73 12.00
CA ILE A 139 3.83 1.49 12.63
C ILE A 139 5.34 1.25 12.46
N THR A 140 5.98 2.03 11.64
CA THR A 140 7.43 2.00 11.37
C THR A 140 8.13 3.24 11.96
#